data_ae42d0917afa50da6d7a79154204f5f6
#
_entry.id   ae42d0917afa50da6d7a79154204f5f6
#
_cell.length_a   1.000
_cell.length_b   1.000
_cell.length_c   1.000
_cell.angle_alpha   90.00
_cell.angle_beta   90.00
_cell.angle_gamma   90.00
#
_symmetry.space_group_name_H-M   'P 1'
#
loop_
_entity.id
_entity.type
_entity.pdbx_description
1 polymer ?
#
loop_
_entity_poly.entity_id
_entity_poly.type
_entity_poly.pdbx_seq_one_letter_code
_entity_poly.pdbx_strand_id
1 'polypeptide(L)'
;MEGKKQTRLFFRFQDDSGEIKETLLEFREKGEKNLEVDGEKIKRFADYLGNFPLVCLSSRDFRLIRDGPSERRKWLDILLSSSSAEYFETLRTFHRSLRERNSLLKHGGGDRELDAF
;
A
#
# COMPACT_ATOMS: atom_id res chain seq x y z
N MET A 1 34.06 8.59 -8.48
CA MET A 1 32.96 9.23 -7.74
C MET A 1 31.72 8.37 -7.91
N GLU A 2 31.38 7.55 -6.93
CA GLU A 2 30.12 6.81 -6.91
C GLU A 2 29.01 7.80 -6.57
N GLY A 3 28.20 8.15 -7.56
CA GLY A 3 27.04 8.98 -7.33
C GLY A 3 26.01 8.23 -6.50
N LYS A 4 25.55 8.81 -5.40
CA LYS A 4 24.41 8.29 -4.61
C LYS A 4 23.21 8.12 -5.56
N LYS A 5 22.77 6.88 -5.76
CA LYS A 5 21.58 6.59 -6.58
C LYS A 5 20.34 7.03 -5.81
N GLN A 6 19.81 8.16 -6.18
CA GLN A 6 18.57 8.70 -5.64
C GLN A 6 17.63 9.03 -6.80
N THR A 7 16.39 8.63 -6.69
CA THR A 7 15.33 9.00 -7.64
C THR A 7 14.30 9.86 -6.93
N ARG A 8 13.92 10.96 -7.53
CA ARG A 8 12.86 11.84 -7.07
C ARG A 8 11.76 11.90 -8.10
N LEU A 9 10.52 11.73 -7.65
CA LEU A 9 9.31 11.89 -8.44
C LEU A 9 8.51 13.03 -7.82
N PHE A 10 8.19 14.02 -8.63
CA PHE A 10 7.39 15.14 -8.21
C PHE A 10 6.08 15.13 -8.99
N PHE A 11 4.96 15.28 -8.30
CA PHE A 11 3.63 15.32 -8.87
C PHE A 11 2.92 16.56 -8.36
N ARG A 12 2.21 17.23 -9.26
CA ARG A 12 1.30 18.33 -8.94
C ARG A 12 -0.08 17.97 -9.48
N PHE A 13 -1.08 18.03 -8.60
CA PHE A 13 -2.47 17.76 -8.93
C PHE A 13 -3.28 19.01 -8.67
N GLN A 14 -4.24 19.29 -9.53
CA GLN A 14 -5.24 20.33 -9.33
C GLN A 14 -6.61 19.68 -9.43
N ASP A 15 -7.46 19.91 -8.44
CA ASP A 15 -8.84 19.45 -8.46
C ASP A 15 -9.78 20.43 -9.17
N ASP A 16 -11.05 20.04 -9.30
CA ASP A 16 -12.07 20.87 -9.97
C ASP A 16 -12.38 22.18 -9.22
N SER A 17 -12.03 22.28 -7.95
CA SER A 17 -12.14 23.51 -7.15
C SER A 17 -10.98 24.48 -7.38
N GLY A 18 -9.92 24.01 -8.06
CA GLY A 18 -8.69 24.76 -8.28
C GLY A 18 -7.66 24.58 -7.16
N GLU A 19 -7.92 23.75 -6.15
CA GLU A 19 -6.95 23.42 -5.11
C GLU A 19 -5.79 22.62 -5.72
N ILE A 20 -4.57 23.03 -5.38
CA ILE A 20 -3.34 22.39 -5.88
C ILE A 20 -2.73 21.60 -4.72
N LYS A 21 -2.41 20.33 -4.97
CA LYS A 21 -1.65 19.46 -4.06
C LYS A 21 -0.37 19.00 -4.72
N GLU A 22 0.72 19.08 -3.97
CA GLU A 22 2.05 18.67 -4.43
C GLU A 22 2.53 17.45 -3.66
N THR A 23 3.07 16.48 -4.39
CA THR A 23 3.63 15.25 -3.79
C THR A 23 5.05 15.05 -4.27
N LEU A 24 5.96 14.84 -3.32
CA LEU A 24 7.34 14.46 -3.57
C LEU A 24 7.58 13.04 -3.05
N LEU A 25 7.98 12.15 -3.93
CA LEU A 25 8.38 10.78 -3.59
C LEU A 25 9.86 10.61 -3.89
N GLU A 26 10.64 10.32 -2.86
CA GLU A 26 12.07 10.04 -2.97
C GLU A 26 12.35 8.57 -2.71
N PHE A 27 13.17 7.97 -3.59
CA PHE A 27 13.77 6.65 -3.38
C PHE A 27 15.26 6.83 -3.17
N ARG A 28 15.79 6.27 -2.08
CA ARG A 28 17.21 6.30 -1.73
C ARG A 28 17.81 4.91 -1.80
N GLU A 29 19.14 4.87 -1.82
CA GLU A 29 19.86 3.60 -1.64
C GLU A 29 19.39 2.86 -0.38
N LYS A 30 19.42 1.53 -0.40
CA LYS A 30 18.92 0.63 0.64
C LYS A 30 17.39 0.55 0.76
N GLY A 31 16.64 1.06 -0.23
CA GLY A 31 15.18 0.94 -0.26
C GLY A 31 14.44 1.91 0.64
N GLU A 32 15.12 2.92 1.19
CA GLU A 32 14.49 3.99 1.94
C GLU A 32 13.58 4.81 1.01
N LYS A 33 12.37 5.06 1.49
CA LYS A 33 11.36 5.89 0.80
C LYS A 33 11.00 7.06 1.68
N ASN A 34 10.94 8.24 1.10
CA ASN A 34 10.42 9.44 1.72
C ASN A 34 9.25 9.94 0.88
N LEU A 35 8.12 10.22 1.52
CA LEU A 35 6.91 10.74 0.89
C LEU A 35 6.54 12.04 1.60
N GLU A 36 6.34 13.10 0.82
CA GLU A 36 5.91 14.41 1.30
C GLU A 36 4.69 14.85 0.50
N VAL A 37 3.73 15.45 1.17
CA VAL A 37 2.54 16.09 0.57
C VAL A 37 2.51 17.53 1.06
N ASP A 38 2.47 18.47 0.13
CA ASP A 38 2.48 19.92 0.40
C ASP A 38 3.62 20.37 1.34
N GLY A 39 4.78 19.69 1.21
CA GLY A 39 5.96 19.92 2.03
C GLY A 39 5.95 19.21 3.38
N GLU A 40 4.87 18.55 3.76
CA GLU A 40 4.76 17.79 5.00
C GLU A 40 5.12 16.32 4.79
N LYS A 41 5.99 15.81 5.65
CA LYS A 41 6.42 14.41 5.58
C LYS A 41 5.33 13.45 6.06
N ILE A 42 4.92 12.53 5.20
CA ILE A 42 3.97 11.48 5.50
C ILE A 42 4.67 10.35 6.25
N LYS A 43 4.28 10.12 7.49
CA LYS A 43 4.85 9.07 8.34
C LYS A 43 4.23 7.70 8.08
N ARG A 44 2.94 7.67 7.80
CA ARG A 44 2.17 6.45 7.57
C ARG A 44 1.56 6.49 6.18
N PHE A 45 1.77 5.45 5.41
CA PHE A 45 1.19 5.37 4.06
C PHE A 45 -0.35 5.45 4.06
N ALA A 46 -0.99 5.00 5.14
CA ALA A 46 -2.44 5.13 5.32
C ALA A 46 -2.92 6.59 5.29
N ASP A 47 -2.10 7.53 5.76
CA ASP A 47 -2.44 8.96 5.80
C ASP A 47 -2.40 9.60 4.39
N TYR A 48 -1.77 8.90 3.44
CA TYR A 48 -1.69 9.31 2.04
C TYR A 48 -2.84 8.74 1.19
N LEU A 49 -3.37 7.57 1.59
CA LEU A 49 -4.44 6.91 0.84
C LEU A 49 -5.71 7.76 0.80
N GLY A 50 -6.34 7.82 -0.37
CA GLY A 50 -7.56 8.58 -0.59
C GLY A 50 -7.35 10.07 -0.92
N ASN A 51 -6.14 10.63 -0.75
CA ASN A 51 -5.87 12.01 -1.12
C ASN A 51 -5.89 12.26 -2.63
N PHE A 52 -5.53 11.24 -3.40
CA PHE A 52 -5.46 11.31 -4.87
C PHE A 52 -6.16 10.09 -5.47
N PRO A 53 -7.47 10.16 -5.72
CA PRO A 53 -8.19 9.09 -6.40
C PRO A 53 -7.67 8.98 -7.85
N LEU A 54 -7.01 7.87 -8.16
CA LEU A 54 -6.44 7.59 -9.46
C LEU A 54 -6.95 6.24 -9.97
N VAL A 55 -7.46 6.23 -11.18
CA VAL A 55 -7.77 4.99 -11.90
C VAL A 55 -6.70 4.77 -12.96
N CYS A 56 -6.03 3.63 -12.89
CA CYS A 56 -5.04 3.22 -13.87
C CYS A 56 -5.47 1.91 -14.53
N LEU A 57 -5.56 1.89 -15.84
CA LEU A 57 -5.79 0.67 -16.63
C LEU A 57 -4.51 0.31 -17.38
N SER A 58 -4.07 -0.92 -17.22
CA SER A 58 -2.87 -1.44 -17.87
C SER A 58 -3.09 -2.84 -18.44
N SER A 59 -2.17 -3.31 -19.26
CA SER A 59 -2.20 -4.70 -19.76
C SER A 59 -2.15 -5.76 -18.64
N ARG A 60 -1.73 -5.38 -17.44
CA ARG A 60 -1.73 -6.28 -16.27
C ARG A 60 -3.14 -6.57 -15.75
N ASP A 61 -4.10 -5.69 -16.02
CA ASP A 61 -5.46 -5.82 -15.54
C ASP A 61 -6.24 -6.94 -16.25
N PHE A 62 -5.73 -7.40 -17.41
CA PHE A 62 -6.22 -8.63 -18.04
C PHE A 62 -6.08 -9.87 -17.15
N ARG A 63 -5.23 -9.85 -16.12
CA ARG A 63 -5.11 -10.93 -15.13
C ARG A 63 -6.40 -11.14 -14.34
N LEU A 64 -7.21 -10.11 -14.18
CA LEU A 64 -8.52 -10.24 -13.52
C LEU A 64 -9.45 -11.24 -14.24
N ILE A 65 -9.30 -11.35 -15.56
CA ILE A 65 -10.09 -12.22 -16.41
C ILE A 65 -9.41 -13.60 -16.54
N ARG A 66 -8.10 -13.63 -16.75
CA ARG A 66 -7.33 -14.83 -17.07
C ARG A 66 -6.93 -15.65 -15.86
N ASP A 67 -6.60 -14.98 -14.76
CA ASP A 67 -6.04 -15.63 -13.58
C ASP A 67 -7.13 -15.99 -12.56
N GLY A 68 -6.73 -16.76 -11.55
CA GLY A 68 -7.66 -17.33 -10.58
C GLY A 68 -8.26 -16.32 -9.58
N PRO A 69 -9.09 -16.81 -8.64
CA PRO A 69 -9.78 -15.98 -7.64
C PRO A 69 -8.85 -15.16 -6.74
N SER A 70 -7.60 -15.58 -6.57
CA SER A 70 -6.58 -14.87 -5.79
C SER A 70 -6.26 -13.49 -6.36
N GLU A 71 -6.12 -13.39 -7.70
CA GLU A 71 -5.83 -12.09 -8.34
C GLU A 71 -7.03 -11.15 -8.26
N ARG A 72 -8.26 -11.66 -8.36
CA ARG A 72 -9.47 -10.86 -8.18
C ARG A 72 -9.61 -10.30 -6.76
N ARG A 73 -9.32 -11.14 -5.73
CA ARG A 73 -9.30 -10.68 -4.33
C ARG A 73 -8.25 -9.60 -4.12
N LYS A 74 -7.02 -9.85 -4.58
CA LYS A 74 -5.94 -8.88 -4.49
C LYS A 74 -6.26 -7.53 -5.16
N TRP A 75 -6.91 -7.57 -6.29
CA TRP A 75 -7.36 -6.36 -6.98
C TRP A 75 -8.41 -5.60 -6.16
N LEU A 76 -9.40 -6.31 -5.60
CA LEU A 76 -10.40 -5.71 -4.71
C LEU A 76 -9.75 -5.12 -3.47
N ASP A 77 -8.79 -5.81 -2.85
CA ASP A 77 -8.06 -5.32 -1.70
C ASP A 77 -7.30 -4.03 -2.01
N ILE A 78 -6.69 -3.94 -3.20
CA ILE A 78 -6.02 -2.71 -3.65
C ILE A 78 -7.04 -1.58 -3.85
N LEU A 79 -8.15 -1.85 -4.54
CA LEU A 79 -9.19 -0.86 -4.80
C LEU A 79 -9.79 -0.32 -3.51
N LEU A 80 -10.22 -1.20 -2.59
CA LEU A 80 -10.81 -0.83 -1.32
C LEU A 80 -9.81 -0.10 -0.41
N SER A 81 -8.54 -0.55 -0.39
CA SER A 81 -7.48 0.11 0.37
C SER A 81 -7.18 1.51 -0.15
N SER A 82 -7.29 1.76 -1.45
CA SER A 82 -7.10 3.10 -2.03
C SER A 82 -8.26 4.05 -1.73
N SER A 83 -9.45 3.50 -1.42
CA SER A 83 -10.66 4.26 -1.14
C SER A 83 -10.94 4.45 0.36
N SER A 84 -10.36 3.60 1.22
CA SER A 84 -10.60 3.61 2.67
C SER A 84 -9.34 3.28 3.45
N ALA A 85 -8.86 4.25 4.23
CA ALA A 85 -7.74 4.07 5.15
C ALA A 85 -8.07 3.04 6.26
N GLU A 86 -9.33 2.99 6.71
CA GLU A 86 -9.81 2.00 7.70
C GLU A 86 -9.71 0.57 7.14
N TYR A 87 -10.16 0.37 5.89
CA TYR A 87 -10.03 -0.91 5.22
C TYR A 87 -8.57 -1.34 5.11
N PHE A 88 -7.69 -0.43 4.71
CA PHE A 88 -6.25 -0.69 4.60
C PHE A 88 -5.64 -1.15 5.94
N GLU A 89 -5.94 -0.48 7.05
CA GLU A 89 -5.42 -0.85 8.36
C GLU A 89 -5.99 -2.19 8.85
N THR A 90 -7.26 -2.45 8.59
CA THR A 90 -7.91 -3.73 8.89
C THR A 90 -7.27 -4.87 8.10
N LEU A 91 -7.08 -4.69 6.79
CA LEU A 91 -6.43 -5.67 5.91
C LEU A 91 -4.99 -5.95 6.35
N ARG A 92 -4.26 -4.91 6.73
CA ARG A 92 -2.89 -5.03 7.24
C ARG A 92 -2.83 -5.86 8.53
N THR A 93 -3.77 -5.61 9.43
CA THR A 93 -3.90 -6.36 10.70
C THR A 93 -4.25 -7.81 10.42
N PHE A 94 -5.23 -8.08 9.56
CA PHE A 94 -5.60 -9.42 9.13
C PHE A 94 -4.40 -10.20 8.57
N HIS A 95 -3.64 -9.61 7.65
CA HIS A 95 -2.48 -10.29 7.08
C HIS A 95 -1.35 -10.54 8.10
N ARG A 96 -1.22 -9.69 9.11
CA ARG A 96 -0.27 -9.91 10.20
C ARG A 96 -0.70 -11.11 11.05
N SER A 97 -1.94 -11.12 11.55
CA SER A 97 -2.48 -12.20 12.35
C SER A 97 -2.45 -13.54 11.60
N LEU A 98 -2.78 -13.52 10.31
CA LEU A 98 -2.72 -14.72 9.48
C LEU A 98 -1.29 -15.29 9.39
N ARG A 99 -0.27 -14.43 9.25
CA ARG A 99 1.13 -14.87 9.23
C ARG A 99 1.57 -15.43 10.58
N GLU A 100 1.21 -14.78 11.66
CA GLU A 100 1.51 -15.20 13.02
C GLU A 100 0.87 -16.56 13.31
N ARG A 101 -0.43 -16.70 13.02
CA ARG A 101 -1.15 -17.98 13.13
C ARG A 101 -0.49 -19.10 12.30
N ASN A 102 -0.18 -18.82 11.05
CA ASN A 102 0.46 -19.83 10.17
C ASN A 102 1.88 -20.18 10.66
N SER A 103 2.59 -19.26 11.27
CA SER A 103 3.89 -19.53 11.91
C SER A 103 3.73 -20.48 13.10
N LEU A 104 2.77 -20.22 13.98
CA LEU A 104 2.47 -21.10 15.13
C LEU A 104 2.10 -22.51 14.66
N LEU A 105 1.23 -22.63 13.67
CA LEU A 105 0.86 -23.95 13.13
C LEU A 105 2.04 -24.72 12.57
N LYS A 106 3.00 -24.05 11.94
CA LYS A 106 4.21 -24.70 11.39
C LYS A 106 5.19 -25.13 12.47
N HIS A 107 5.23 -24.44 13.61
CA HIS A 107 6.18 -24.70 14.70
C HIS A 107 5.54 -25.48 15.87
N GLY A 108 4.32 -26.02 15.68
CA GLY A 108 3.65 -26.81 16.70
C GLY A 108 3.11 -25.99 17.87
N GLY A 109 2.62 -24.78 17.59
CA GLY A 109 1.95 -23.94 18.59
C GLY A 109 0.77 -24.69 19.23
N GLY A 110 0.65 -24.59 20.56
CA GLY A 110 -0.43 -25.25 21.29
C GLY A 110 -1.80 -24.64 20.98
N ASP A 111 -2.88 -25.40 21.20
CA ASP A 111 -4.26 -24.99 20.89
C ASP A 111 -4.62 -23.63 21.50
N ARG A 112 -4.15 -23.33 22.72
CA ARG A 112 -4.39 -22.03 23.41
C ARG A 112 -3.80 -20.81 22.69
N GLU A 113 -2.68 -20.98 21.97
CA GLU A 113 -2.04 -19.90 21.22
C GLU A 113 -2.75 -19.66 19.89
N LEU A 114 -3.40 -20.69 19.35
CA LEU A 114 -4.17 -20.61 18.10
C LEU A 114 -5.55 -19.98 18.30
N ASP A 115 -6.16 -20.16 19.46
CA ASP A 115 -7.48 -19.60 19.80
C ASP A 115 -7.43 -18.08 20.10
N ALA A 116 -6.23 -17.50 20.18
CA ALA A 116 -6.03 -16.06 20.40
C ALA A 116 -6.15 -15.21 19.11
N PHE A 117 -6.33 -15.85 17.94
CA PHE A 117 -6.45 -15.21 16.61
C PHE A 117 -7.83 -15.44 16.02
#